data_1108f9be842a77f7fac8f9d0357ecb40
#
_entry.id   1108f9be842a77f7fac8f9d0357ecb40
#
_cell.length_a   1.000
_cell.length_b   1.000
_cell.length_c   1.000
_cell.angle_alpha   90.00
_cell.angle_beta   90.00
_cell.angle_gamma   90.00
#
_symmetry.space_group_name_H-M   'P 1'
#
loop_
_entity.id
_entity.type
_entity.pdbx_description
1 polymer ?
#
loop_
_entity_poly.entity_id
_entity_poly.type
_entity_poly.pdbx_seq_one_letter_code
_entity_poly.pdbx_strand_id
1 'polypeptide(L)'
;IRGEFALSFLTVLSDVMQKINENKSKATFIVVPRFNMATLVSLIEPMRVANYLSSSDLYSWEIASFEGSDVEASNGMSVSAVLPLEKIKRQDLIFIVGSWGCEHYARKELTGWVRKQYSLGAQICSVELGCYIVARAGLLSGKKLTTHWSWLPGFQEQFSEIEVAEQLFTIDDKIISCAGGFSGIDMMLELISSKYGSRLSGEIADQMLYHSARSGTSPQRQILGRGSDDL
;
A
#
# COMPACT_ATOMS: atom_id res chain seq x y z
N ILE A 1 40.20 -31.99 -3.96
CA ILE A 1 39.33 -31.87 -5.16
C ILE A 1 37.84 -31.89 -4.75
N ARG A 2 37.36 -32.82 -3.83
CA ARG A 2 35.95 -32.82 -3.40
C ARG A 2 35.55 -31.67 -2.46
N GLY A 3 36.47 -31.15 -1.68
CA GLY A 3 36.21 -30.02 -0.74
C GLY A 3 36.11 -28.66 -1.42
N GLU A 4 36.89 -28.41 -2.45
CA GLU A 4 36.89 -27.14 -3.18
C GLU A 4 35.66 -26.97 -4.05
N PHE A 5 35.11 -28.07 -4.63
CA PHE A 5 33.85 -28.05 -5.37
C PHE A 5 32.64 -27.73 -4.44
N ALA A 6 32.62 -28.26 -3.22
CA ALA A 6 31.56 -28.00 -2.26
C ALA A 6 31.59 -26.54 -1.77
N LEU A 7 32.77 -25.97 -1.52
CA LEU A 7 32.91 -24.56 -1.13
C LEU A 7 32.49 -23.61 -2.27
N SER A 8 32.92 -23.88 -3.49
CA SER A 8 32.53 -23.10 -4.67
C SER A 8 31.00 -23.14 -4.91
N PHE A 9 30.36 -24.31 -4.75
CA PHE A 9 28.93 -24.45 -4.91
C PHE A 9 28.15 -23.70 -3.82
N LEU A 10 28.60 -23.76 -2.55
CA LEU A 10 27.99 -23.02 -1.44
C LEU A 10 28.15 -21.50 -1.62
N THR A 11 29.28 -21.02 -2.14
CA THR A 11 29.49 -19.59 -2.44
C THR A 11 28.56 -19.13 -3.56
N VAL A 12 28.45 -19.90 -4.65
CA VAL A 12 27.55 -19.58 -5.76
C VAL A 12 26.08 -19.60 -5.29
N LEU A 13 25.69 -20.57 -4.49
CA LEU A 13 24.35 -20.61 -3.88
C LEU A 13 24.09 -19.41 -2.97
N SER A 14 25.06 -19.03 -2.13
CA SER A 14 24.99 -17.85 -1.29
C SER A 14 24.82 -16.57 -2.11
N ASP A 15 25.60 -16.39 -3.16
CA ASP A 15 25.53 -15.23 -4.07
C ASP A 15 24.19 -15.17 -4.84
N VAL A 16 23.69 -16.33 -5.29
CA VAL A 16 22.38 -16.43 -5.94
C VAL A 16 21.25 -16.12 -4.95
N MET A 17 21.30 -16.66 -3.75
CA MET A 17 20.32 -16.37 -2.69
C MET A 17 20.38 -14.90 -2.25
N GLN A 18 21.57 -14.31 -2.20
CA GLN A 18 21.75 -12.90 -1.90
C GLN A 18 21.17 -12.02 -3.00
N LYS A 19 21.40 -12.31 -4.27
CA LYS A 19 20.80 -11.61 -5.42
C LYS A 19 19.27 -11.75 -5.48
N ILE A 20 18.72 -12.92 -5.12
CA ILE A 20 17.27 -13.13 -5.02
C ILE A 20 16.69 -12.27 -3.88
N ASN A 21 17.37 -12.19 -2.75
CA ASN A 21 16.97 -11.36 -1.61
C ASN A 21 17.08 -9.85 -1.88
N GLU A 22 18.05 -9.43 -2.69
CA GLU A 22 18.25 -8.01 -3.08
C GLU A 22 17.15 -7.52 -4.03
N ASN A 23 16.50 -8.41 -4.77
CA ASN A 23 15.41 -8.07 -5.70
C ASN A 23 14.00 -8.10 -5.07
N LYS A 24 13.88 -8.56 -3.83
CA LYS A 24 12.62 -8.70 -3.12
C LYS A 24 12.15 -7.36 -2.57
N SER A 25 10.98 -6.90 -2.98
CA SER A 25 10.36 -5.69 -2.44
C SER A 25 9.87 -5.92 -1.02
N LYS A 26 10.31 -5.07 -0.09
CA LYS A 26 9.90 -5.10 1.31
C LYS A 26 8.77 -4.10 1.54
N ALA A 27 7.62 -4.58 1.96
CA ALA A 27 6.46 -3.77 2.26
C ALA A 27 6.12 -3.80 3.75
N THR A 28 5.67 -2.68 4.28
CA THR A 28 5.09 -2.60 5.63
C THR A 28 3.72 -1.95 5.57
N PHE A 29 2.75 -2.60 6.17
CA PHE A 29 1.40 -2.08 6.37
C PHE A 29 1.28 -1.52 7.78
N ILE A 30 1.25 -0.20 7.89
CA ILE A 30 0.94 0.48 9.15
C ILE A 30 -0.59 0.52 9.25
N VAL A 31 -1.15 -0.29 10.12
CA VAL A 31 -2.58 -0.32 10.38
C VAL A 31 -2.94 0.55 11.58
N VAL A 32 -3.95 1.39 11.40
CA VAL A 32 -4.46 2.27 12.43
C VAL A 32 -5.78 1.68 12.95
N PRO A 33 -6.06 1.70 14.27
CA PRO A 33 -7.30 1.16 14.81
C PRO A 33 -8.54 1.60 14.02
N ARG A 34 -9.48 0.67 13.82
CA ARG A 34 -10.68 0.81 12.99
C ARG A 34 -10.38 0.92 11.48
N PHE A 35 -9.20 0.48 11.02
CA PHE A 35 -8.91 0.38 9.59
C PHE A 35 -9.93 -0.52 8.88
N ASN A 36 -10.03 -0.38 7.56
CA ASN A 36 -10.91 -1.22 6.75
C ASN A 36 -10.18 -2.52 6.38
N MET A 37 -10.70 -3.66 6.86
CA MET A 37 -10.11 -4.99 6.60
C MET A 37 -10.08 -5.32 5.10
N ALA A 38 -11.15 -5.00 4.35
CA ALA A 38 -11.19 -5.25 2.91
C ALA A 38 -10.08 -4.48 2.18
N THR A 39 -9.79 -3.26 2.61
CA THR A 39 -8.67 -2.47 2.09
C THR A 39 -7.34 -3.17 2.34
N LEU A 40 -7.06 -3.62 3.55
CA LEU A 40 -5.80 -4.32 3.87
C LEU A 40 -5.62 -5.57 3.01
N VAL A 41 -6.66 -6.40 2.92
CA VAL A 41 -6.65 -7.63 2.12
C VAL A 41 -6.46 -7.32 0.63
N SER A 42 -7.11 -6.29 0.09
CA SER A 42 -6.99 -5.89 -1.31
C SER A 42 -5.57 -5.46 -1.71
N LEU A 43 -4.77 -5.00 -0.75
CA LEU A 43 -3.36 -4.64 -0.96
C LEU A 43 -2.42 -5.84 -0.86
N ILE A 44 -2.68 -6.76 0.07
CA ILE A 44 -1.79 -7.90 0.34
C ILE A 44 -1.98 -9.03 -0.68
N GLU A 45 -3.22 -9.36 -1.05
CA GLU A 45 -3.51 -10.50 -1.92
C GLU A 45 -2.83 -10.44 -3.29
N PRO A 46 -2.78 -9.30 -4.01
CA PRO A 46 -2.02 -9.24 -5.26
C PRO A 46 -0.53 -9.58 -5.09
N MET A 47 0.11 -9.17 -3.99
CA MET A 47 1.51 -9.50 -3.70
C MET A 47 1.69 -10.99 -3.40
N ARG A 48 0.75 -11.59 -2.64
CA ARG A 48 0.76 -13.02 -2.35
C ARG A 48 0.63 -13.85 -3.63
N VAL A 49 -0.28 -13.45 -4.52
CA VAL A 49 -0.48 -14.12 -5.81
C VAL A 49 0.71 -13.91 -6.74
N ALA A 50 1.33 -12.73 -6.74
CA ALA A 50 2.58 -12.47 -7.48
C ALA A 50 3.69 -13.45 -7.08
N ASN A 51 3.91 -13.66 -5.77
CA ASN A 51 4.87 -14.63 -5.27
C ASN A 51 4.53 -16.05 -5.70
N TYR A 52 3.24 -16.43 -5.65
CA TYR A 52 2.78 -17.76 -6.04
C TYR A 52 3.03 -18.04 -7.53
N LEU A 53 2.67 -17.11 -8.42
CA LEU A 53 2.78 -17.30 -9.87
C LEU A 53 4.22 -17.21 -10.38
N SER A 54 5.05 -16.36 -9.77
CA SER A 54 6.45 -16.21 -10.19
C SER A 54 7.37 -17.31 -9.65
N SER A 55 6.89 -18.23 -8.83
CA SER A 55 7.70 -19.26 -8.15
C SER A 55 8.90 -18.67 -7.40
N SER A 56 8.82 -17.38 -7.05
CA SER A 56 9.86 -16.64 -6.35
C SER A 56 9.22 -15.59 -5.43
N ASP A 57 9.92 -15.27 -4.35
CA ASP A 57 9.48 -14.24 -3.41
C ASP A 57 9.75 -12.83 -3.96
N LEU A 58 8.88 -12.32 -4.84
CA LEU A 58 8.94 -10.95 -5.34
C LEU A 58 8.66 -9.91 -4.26
N TYR A 59 7.83 -10.27 -3.28
CA TYR A 59 7.43 -9.41 -2.17
C TYR A 59 7.61 -10.11 -0.83
N SER A 60 7.97 -9.36 0.17
CA SER A 60 7.76 -9.70 1.58
C SER A 60 7.04 -8.55 2.26
N TRP A 61 6.21 -8.87 3.23
CA TRP A 61 5.49 -7.85 3.97
C TRP A 61 5.37 -8.18 5.45
N GLU A 62 5.13 -7.13 6.20
CA GLU A 62 4.82 -7.20 7.63
C GLU A 62 3.69 -6.23 7.94
N ILE A 63 2.89 -6.56 8.93
CA ILE A 63 1.87 -5.67 9.46
C ILE A 63 2.43 -5.09 10.76
N ALA A 64 2.33 -3.78 10.88
CA ALA A 64 2.82 -3.05 12.04
C ALA A 64 1.74 -2.12 12.57
N SER A 65 1.78 -1.88 13.86
CA SER A 65 0.98 -0.86 14.53
C SER A 65 1.89 0.11 15.26
N PHE A 66 1.32 1.21 15.76
CA PHE A 66 2.11 2.19 16.51
C PHE A 66 2.80 1.56 17.72
N GLU A 67 2.11 0.67 18.43
CA GLU A 67 2.59 0.06 19.68
C GLU A 67 3.10 -1.38 19.49
N GLY A 68 2.95 -1.97 18.31
CA GLY A 68 3.30 -3.36 18.06
C GLY A 68 2.34 -4.36 18.70
N SER A 69 1.09 -3.96 18.91
CA SER A 69 0.00 -4.78 19.43
C SER A 69 -1.04 -5.08 18.35
N ASP A 70 -1.85 -6.08 18.57
CA ASP A 70 -2.99 -6.41 17.71
C ASP A 70 -3.91 -5.21 17.50
N VAL A 71 -4.42 -5.06 16.28
CA VAL A 71 -5.28 -3.95 15.90
C VAL A 71 -6.61 -4.46 15.39
N GLU A 72 -7.69 -3.95 15.99
CA GLU A 72 -9.05 -4.23 15.56
C GLU A 72 -9.45 -3.36 14.37
N ALA A 73 -9.97 -4.00 13.34
CA ALA A 73 -10.54 -3.35 12.16
C ALA A 73 -11.97 -2.86 12.43
N SER A 74 -12.51 -2.03 11.54
CA SER A 74 -13.86 -1.48 11.65
C SER A 74 -15.00 -2.51 11.61
N ASN A 75 -14.71 -3.74 11.14
CA ASN A 75 -15.64 -4.86 11.10
C ASN A 75 -15.55 -5.79 12.34
N GLY A 76 -14.74 -5.46 13.35
CA GLY A 76 -14.53 -6.25 14.57
C GLY A 76 -13.51 -7.38 14.45
N MET A 77 -12.93 -7.62 13.28
CA MET A 77 -11.83 -8.58 13.12
C MET A 77 -10.51 -7.92 13.55
N SER A 78 -9.61 -8.70 14.13
CA SER A 78 -8.27 -8.21 14.50
C SER A 78 -7.19 -8.79 13.61
N VAL A 79 -6.12 -8.00 13.41
CA VAL A 79 -4.87 -8.45 12.81
C VAL A 79 -3.75 -8.35 13.83
N SER A 80 -2.87 -9.34 13.82
CA SER A 80 -1.67 -9.29 14.63
C SER A 80 -0.64 -8.37 13.99
N ALA A 81 -0.31 -7.28 14.68
CA ALA A 81 0.76 -6.39 14.29
C ALA A 81 2.05 -6.82 14.98
N VAL A 82 2.95 -7.39 14.20
CA VAL A 82 4.13 -8.10 14.73
C VAL A 82 5.20 -7.16 15.29
N LEU A 83 5.24 -5.91 14.84
CA LEU A 83 6.33 -4.99 15.18
C LEU A 83 5.84 -3.58 15.53
N PRO A 84 6.41 -2.95 16.57
CA PRO A 84 6.29 -1.52 16.75
C PRO A 84 7.13 -0.77 15.71
N LEU A 85 6.73 0.45 15.36
CA LEU A 85 7.36 1.27 14.33
C LEU A 85 8.88 1.41 14.46
N GLU A 86 9.39 1.51 15.67
CA GLU A 86 10.82 1.71 15.94
C GLU A 86 11.71 0.53 15.53
N LYS A 87 11.14 -0.68 15.47
CA LYS A 87 11.84 -1.90 15.06
C LYS A 87 11.85 -2.12 13.54
N ILE A 88 11.05 -1.37 12.80
CA ILE A 88 10.96 -1.50 11.35
C ILE A 88 12.20 -0.87 10.72
N LYS A 89 12.94 -1.70 9.99
CA LYS A 89 14.09 -1.28 9.19
C LYS A 89 13.63 -0.53 7.92
N ARG A 90 14.57 -0.15 7.07
CA ARG A 90 14.28 0.42 5.75
C ARG A 90 13.36 -0.50 4.95
N GLN A 91 12.31 0.07 4.39
CA GLN A 91 11.34 -0.58 3.53
C GLN A 91 11.36 0.04 2.13
N ASP A 92 10.84 -0.69 1.13
CA ASP A 92 10.67 -0.17 -0.23
C ASP A 92 9.27 0.45 -0.39
N LEU A 93 8.27 -0.16 0.24
CA LEU A 93 6.87 0.25 0.21
C LEU A 93 6.33 0.39 1.63
N ILE A 94 5.66 1.49 1.93
CA ILE A 94 4.99 1.71 3.21
C ILE A 94 3.55 2.11 2.94
N PHE A 95 2.62 1.26 3.37
CA PHE A 95 1.19 1.51 3.29
C PHE A 95 0.68 2.04 4.63
N ILE A 96 0.10 3.23 4.62
CA ILE A 96 -0.60 3.80 5.78
C ILE A 96 -2.08 3.51 5.59
N VAL A 97 -2.57 2.46 6.24
CA VAL A 97 -3.95 1.99 6.12
C VAL A 97 -4.77 2.53 7.28
N GLY A 98 -5.53 3.58 7.01
CA GLY A 98 -6.35 4.25 8.01
C GLY A 98 -7.79 4.40 7.55
N SER A 99 -8.71 4.47 8.51
CA SER A 99 -10.12 4.74 8.29
C SER A 99 -10.61 5.73 9.35
N TRP A 100 -11.83 5.62 9.83
CA TRP A 100 -12.47 6.58 10.75
C TRP A 100 -11.63 6.89 11.99
N GLY A 101 -11.35 8.16 12.21
CA GLY A 101 -10.55 8.63 13.34
C GLY A 101 -9.03 8.55 13.10
N CYS A 102 -8.59 8.23 11.88
CA CYS A 102 -7.17 8.12 11.52
C CYS A 102 -6.39 9.40 11.83
N GLU A 103 -7.02 10.56 11.72
CA GLU A 103 -6.44 11.88 12.01
C GLU A 103 -5.90 12.02 13.43
N HIS A 104 -6.48 11.28 14.40
CA HIS A 104 -6.02 11.28 15.80
C HIS A 104 -4.72 10.53 16.00
N TYR A 105 -4.34 9.67 15.06
CA TYR A 105 -3.11 8.89 15.10
C TYR A 105 -1.93 9.57 14.38
N ALA A 106 -2.14 10.74 13.77
CA ALA A 106 -1.08 11.51 13.12
C ALA A 106 -0.16 12.22 14.15
N ARG A 107 0.37 11.45 15.11
CA ARG A 107 1.27 11.93 16.18
C ARG A 107 2.67 12.21 15.61
N LYS A 108 3.46 13.00 16.31
CA LYS A 108 4.82 13.40 15.90
C LYS A 108 5.75 12.20 15.63
N GLU A 109 5.61 11.16 16.42
CA GLU A 109 6.41 9.93 16.32
C GLU A 109 6.12 9.22 14.99
N LEU A 110 4.85 8.99 14.65
CA LEU A 110 4.46 8.35 13.40
C LEU A 110 4.80 9.20 12.19
N THR A 111 4.44 10.49 12.21
CA THR A 111 4.75 11.40 11.09
C THR A 111 6.25 11.60 10.89
N GLY A 112 7.03 11.62 11.98
CA GLY A 112 8.49 11.66 11.95
C GLY A 112 9.08 10.38 11.35
N TRP A 113 8.54 9.22 11.74
CA TRP A 113 8.96 7.94 11.20
C TRP A 113 8.65 7.85 9.69
N VAL A 114 7.46 8.25 9.25
CA VAL A 114 7.07 8.28 7.83
C VAL A 114 8.02 9.17 7.02
N ARG A 115 8.35 10.39 7.50
CA ARG A 115 9.35 11.26 6.85
C ARG A 115 10.72 10.59 6.72
N LYS A 116 11.17 9.91 7.80
CA LYS A 116 12.44 9.18 7.79
C LYS A 116 12.46 8.11 6.72
N GLN A 117 11.42 7.30 6.62
CA GLN A 117 11.33 6.24 5.61
C GLN A 117 11.30 6.81 4.18
N TYR A 118 10.54 7.88 3.98
CA TYR A 118 10.53 8.60 2.68
C TYR A 118 11.93 9.11 2.31
N SER A 119 12.67 9.70 3.26
CA SER A 119 14.04 10.17 3.03
C SER A 119 15.04 9.03 2.76
N LEU A 120 14.77 7.82 3.27
CA LEU A 120 15.54 6.60 2.98
C LEU A 120 15.18 5.97 1.62
N GLY A 121 14.23 6.56 0.90
CA GLY A 121 13.84 6.15 -0.46
C GLY A 121 12.60 5.29 -0.55
N ALA A 122 11.87 5.06 0.54
CA ALA A 122 10.60 4.33 0.50
C ALA A 122 9.53 5.08 -0.29
N GLN A 123 8.70 4.34 -1.03
CA GLN A 123 7.43 4.84 -1.54
C GLN A 123 6.40 4.80 -0.41
N ILE A 124 5.68 5.91 -0.23
CA ILE A 124 4.66 6.06 0.80
C ILE A 124 3.29 5.98 0.14
N CYS A 125 2.54 4.94 0.50
CA CYS A 125 1.20 4.68 0.00
C CYS A 125 0.18 5.08 1.06
N SER A 126 -0.52 6.19 0.87
CA SER A 126 -1.64 6.58 1.73
C SER A 126 -2.92 5.92 1.26
N VAL A 127 -3.62 5.21 2.13
CA VAL A 127 -4.81 4.44 1.77
C VAL A 127 -5.99 4.86 2.63
N GLU A 128 -7.12 5.15 1.99
CA GLU A 128 -8.29 5.78 2.62
C GLU A 128 -7.89 7.05 3.36
N LEU A 129 -8.12 7.10 4.68
CA LEU A 129 -7.80 8.25 5.53
C LEU A 129 -6.33 8.29 5.99
N GLY A 130 -5.49 7.34 5.56
CA GLY A 130 -4.04 7.42 5.78
C GLY A 130 -3.40 8.70 5.24
N CYS A 131 -4.07 9.38 4.31
CA CYS A 131 -3.66 10.68 3.77
C CYS A 131 -3.51 11.76 4.85
N TYR A 132 -4.28 11.73 5.94
CA TYR A 132 -4.13 12.68 7.05
C TYR A 132 -2.76 12.55 7.74
N ILE A 133 -2.27 11.33 7.90
CA ILE A 133 -0.94 11.08 8.48
C ILE A 133 0.16 11.58 7.54
N VAL A 134 0.03 11.30 6.23
CA VAL A 134 1.01 11.70 5.22
C VAL A 134 1.01 13.22 5.00
N ALA A 135 -0.17 13.87 5.05
CA ALA A 135 -0.30 15.33 5.01
C ALA A 135 0.41 15.99 6.20
N ARG A 136 0.14 15.50 7.43
CA ARG A 136 0.80 16.00 8.64
C ARG A 136 2.30 15.64 8.70
N ALA A 137 2.74 14.66 7.93
CA ALA A 137 4.16 14.43 7.72
C ALA A 137 4.80 15.46 6.76
N GLY A 138 4.01 16.33 6.11
CA GLY A 138 4.51 17.37 5.20
C GLY A 138 5.02 16.83 3.87
N LEU A 139 4.54 15.67 3.42
CA LEU A 139 5.03 15.01 2.21
C LEU A 139 4.15 15.26 0.97
N LEU A 140 3.05 15.99 1.11
CA LEU A 140 2.05 16.18 0.04
C LEU A 140 2.12 17.55 -0.67
N SER A 141 3.10 18.39 -0.33
CA SER A 141 3.27 19.69 -1.01
C SER A 141 3.57 19.48 -2.50
N GLY A 142 2.75 20.08 -3.37
CA GLY A 142 2.87 19.96 -4.83
C GLY A 142 2.58 18.57 -5.38
N LYS A 143 1.96 17.69 -4.58
CA LYS A 143 1.57 16.34 -4.97
C LYS A 143 0.06 16.27 -5.18
N LYS A 144 -0.34 15.45 -6.16
CA LYS A 144 -1.74 15.09 -6.38
C LYS A 144 -2.07 13.84 -5.59
N LEU A 145 -3.18 13.87 -4.87
CA LEU A 145 -3.60 12.76 -4.02
C LEU A 145 -5.08 12.42 -4.24
N THR A 146 -5.46 11.21 -3.86
CA THR A 146 -6.85 10.82 -3.63
C THR A 146 -7.04 10.26 -2.23
N THR A 147 -8.27 10.30 -1.75
CA THR A 147 -8.75 9.62 -0.54
C THR A 147 -10.18 9.14 -0.80
N HIS A 148 -10.80 8.44 0.14
CA HIS A 148 -12.18 8.01 -0.01
C HIS A 148 -13.12 9.20 -0.27
N TRP A 149 -14.01 9.08 -1.28
CA TRP A 149 -14.85 10.17 -1.78
C TRP A 149 -15.64 10.92 -0.70
N SER A 150 -16.12 10.20 0.33
CA SER A 150 -16.91 10.82 1.40
C SER A 150 -16.09 11.74 2.31
N TRP A 151 -14.77 11.67 2.26
CA TRP A 151 -13.85 12.46 3.09
C TRP A 151 -13.11 13.54 2.30
N LEU A 152 -13.20 13.53 0.98
CA LEU A 152 -12.56 14.54 0.12
C LEU A 152 -12.87 15.98 0.56
N PRO A 153 -14.15 16.37 0.80
CA PRO A 153 -14.44 17.74 1.20
C PRO A 153 -13.78 18.14 2.53
N GLY A 154 -13.88 17.28 3.56
CA GLY A 154 -13.28 17.56 4.86
C GLY A 154 -11.76 17.56 4.85
N PHE A 155 -11.14 16.71 4.02
CA PHE A 155 -9.69 16.74 3.83
C PHE A 155 -9.25 18.03 3.13
N GLN A 156 -9.94 18.44 2.08
CA GLN A 156 -9.62 19.66 1.31
C GLN A 156 -9.85 20.94 2.13
N GLU A 157 -10.84 20.95 3.01
CA GLU A 157 -11.05 22.06 3.96
C GLU A 157 -9.86 22.20 4.93
N GLN A 158 -9.33 21.08 5.42
CA GLN A 158 -8.20 21.07 6.38
C GLN A 158 -6.84 21.32 5.72
N PHE A 159 -6.67 20.92 4.45
CA PHE A 159 -5.42 20.97 3.69
C PHE A 159 -5.66 21.59 2.31
N SER A 160 -6.09 22.86 2.30
CA SER A 160 -6.50 23.56 1.08
C SER A 160 -5.39 23.74 0.03
N GLU A 161 -4.13 23.62 0.44
CA GLU A 161 -2.95 23.70 -0.43
C GLU A 161 -2.62 22.39 -1.15
N ILE A 162 -3.30 21.28 -0.81
CA ILE A 162 -3.05 19.96 -1.41
C ILE A 162 -4.06 19.71 -2.53
N GLU A 163 -3.57 19.36 -3.72
CA GLU A 163 -4.44 18.99 -4.84
C GLU A 163 -5.06 17.59 -4.60
N VAL A 164 -6.39 17.55 -4.53
CA VAL A 164 -7.15 16.32 -4.29
C VAL A 164 -8.05 16.00 -5.47
N ALA A 165 -8.07 14.75 -5.91
CA ALA A 165 -8.93 14.28 -7.01
C ALA A 165 -9.80 13.11 -6.58
N GLU A 166 -11.09 13.10 -6.99
CA GLU A 166 -11.99 11.96 -6.82
C GLU A 166 -11.68 10.89 -7.88
N GLN A 167 -10.68 10.06 -7.61
CA GLN A 167 -10.24 8.96 -8.48
C GLN A 167 -9.82 7.75 -7.64
N LEU A 168 -9.62 6.58 -8.24
CA LEU A 168 -9.35 5.36 -7.48
C LEU A 168 -7.99 5.39 -6.79
N PHE A 169 -6.95 5.81 -7.51
CA PHE A 169 -5.60 5.95 -6.96
C PHE A 169 -4.77 6.96 -7.77
N THR A 170 -3.72 7.49 -7.14
CA THR A 170 -2.70 8.32 -7.80
C THR A 170 -1.33 7.71 -7.57
N ILE A 171 -0.43 7.91 -8.53
CA ILE A 171 1.00 7.61 -8.39
C ILE A 171 1.75 8.87 -8.79
N ASP A 172 2.39 9.52 -7.83
CA ASP A 172 3.17 10.73 -8.02
C ASP A 172 4.55 10.57 -7.39
N ASP A 173 5.49 10.05 -8.19
CA ASP A 173 6.85 9.72 -7.77
C ASP A 173 6.83 8.67 -6.62
N LYS A 174 7.27 9.08 -5.44
CA LYS A 174 7.31 8.24 -4.24
C LYS A 174 6.05 8.34 -3.37
N ILE A 175 5.11 9.18 -3.74
CA ILE A 175 3.83 9.31 -3.05
C ILE A 175 2.76 8.64 -3.87
N ILE A 176 2.11 7.68 -3.27
CA ILE A 176 1.01 6.93 -3.85
C ILE A 176 -0.20 7.13 -2.95
N SER A 177 -1.38 7.29 -3.52
CA SER A 177 -2.61 7.38 -2.75
C SER A 177 -3.71 6.53 -3.35
N CYS A 178 -4.56 5.97 -2.52
CA CYS A 178 -5.65 5.08 -2.92
C CYS A 178 -6.91 5.40 -2.13
N ALA A 179 -8.05 5.38 -2.82
CA ALA A 179 -9.35 5.60 -2.20
C ALA A 179 -9.73 4.52 -1.17
N GLY A 180 -9.11 3.35 -1.24
CA GLY A 180 -9.37 2.23 -0.34
C GLY A 180 -10.41 1.25 -0.86
N GLY A 181 -10.92 0.39 0.03
CA GLY A 181 -11.77 -0.73 -0.37
C GLY A 181 -11.07 -1.63 -1.40
N PHE A 182 -11.79 -2.07 -2.39
CA PHE A 182 -11.24 -2.93 -3.45
C PHE A 182 -10.44 -2.18 -4.54
N SER A 183 -10.39 -0.84 -4.52
CA SER A 183 -9.49 -0.11 -5.41
C SER A 183 -8.00 -0.34 -5.08
N GLY A 184 -7.71 -0.91 -3.91
CA GLY A 184 -6.38 -1.42 -3.57
C GLY A 184 -5.87 -2.48 -4.54
N ILE A 185 -6.76 -3.35 -5.07
CA ILE A 185 -6.38 -4.35 -6.09
C ILE A 185 -5.91 -3.65 -7.36
N ASP A 186 -6.68 -2.66 -7.86
CA ASP A 186 -6.35 -1.92 -9.08
C ASP A 186 -4.98 -1.24 -8.96
N MET A 187 -4.76 -0.55 -7.83
CA MET A 187 -3.49 0.11 -7.54
C MET A 187 -2.32 -0.89 -7.49
N MET A 188 -2.50 -2.02 -6.80
CA MET A 188 -1.43 -3.02 -6.70
C MET A 188 -1.14 -3.69 -8.04
N LEU A 189 -2.14 -3.96 -8.87
CA LEU A 189 -1.95 -4.49 -10.22
C LEU A 189 -1.18 -3.51 -11.09
N GLU A 190 -1.42 -2.19 -10.98
CA GLU A 190 -0.66 -1.15 -11.67
C GLU A 190 0.81 -1.11 -11.19
N LEU A 191 1.04 -1.13 -9.87
CA LEU A 191 2.40 -1.16 -9.31
C LEU A 191 3.18 -2.41 -9.72
N ILE A 192 2.53 -3.58 -9.73
CA ILE A 192 3.12 -4.83 -10.18
C ILE A 192 3.39 -4.79 -11.69
N SER A 193 2.43 -4.28 -12.48
CA SER A 193 2.58 -4.11 -13.93
C SER A 193 3.79 -3.24 -14.27
N SER A 194 3.93 -2.11 -13.58
CA SER A 194 5.04 -1.16 -13.78
C SER A 194 6.40 -1.75 -13.42
N LYS A 195 6.47 -2.64 -12.42
CA LYS A 195 7.73 -3.21 -11.94
C LYS A 195 8.10 -4.53 -12.60
N TYR A 196 7.12 -5.40 -12.85
CA TYR A 196 7.35 -6.78 -13.31
C TYR A 196 6.68 -7.09 -14.65
N GLY A 197 6.01 -6.12 -15.24
CA GLY A 197 5.38 -6.22 -16.55
C GLY A 197 3.89 -6.58 -16.49
N SER A 198 3.17 -6.17 -17.53
CA SER A 198 1.70 -6.33 -17.63
C SER A 198 1.25 -7.79 -17.71
N ARG A 199 2.09 -8.69 -18.18
CA ARG A 199 1.79 -10.12 -18.24
C ARG A 199 1.54 -10.69 -16.85
N LEU A 200 2.48 -10.48 -15.91
CA LEU A 200 2.32 -10.98 -14.54
C LEU A 200 1.10 -10.35 -13.87
N SER A 201 0.90 -9.05 -14.05
CA SER A 201 -0.27 -8.34 -13.52
C SER A 201 -1.59 -8.93 -14.04
N GLY A 202 -1.66 -9.30 -15.33
CA GLY A 202 -2.82 -9.97 -15.93
C GLY A 202 -3.05 -11.37 -15.34
N GLU A 203 -1.99 -12.18 -15.23
CA GLU A 203 -2.05 -13.52 -14.62
C GLU A 203 -2.51 -13.46 -13.14
N ILE A 204 -2.12 -12.42 -12.39
CA ILE A 204 -2.58 -12.18 -11.03
C ILE A 204 -4.07 -11.85 -11.01
N ALA A 205 -4.53 -10.96 -11.89
CA ALA A 205 -5.95 -10.61 -11.99
C ALA A 205 -6.81 -11.84 -12.30
N ASP A 206 -6.39 -12.68 -13.24
CA ASP A 206 -7.06 -13.93 -13.59
C ASP A 206 -7.11 -14.90 -12.38
N GLN A 207 -6.00 -15.07 -11.68
CA GLN A 207 -5.92 -15.94 -10.49
C GLN A 207 -6.81 -15.44 -9.35
N MET A 208 -7.01 -14.13 -9.25
CA MET A 208 -7.90 -13.51 -8.26
C MET A 208 -9.36 -13.44 -8.72
N LEU A 209 -9.70 -13.93 -9.91
CA LEU A 209 -11.01 -13.78 -10.55
C LEU A 209 -11.44 -12.32 -10.67
N TYR A 210 -10.47 -11.44 -10.89
CA TYR A 210 -10.65 -9.99 -11.03
C TYR A 210 -10.54 -9.61 -12.50
N HIS A 211 -11.66 -9.61 -13.20
CA HIS A 211 -11.72 -9.60 -14.68
C HIS A 211 -11.15 -8.38 -15.37
N SER A 212 -11.12 -7.23 -14.71
CA SER A 212 -10.63 -5.99 -15.33
C SER A 212 -10.11 -5.02 -14.27
N ALA A 213 -8.81 -4.78 -14.28
CA ALA A 213 -8.21 -3.71 -13.50
C ALA A 213 -8.72 -2.36 -14.02
N ARG A 214 -9.20 -1.52 -13.12
CA ARG A 214 -9.66 -0.17 -13.44
C ARG A 214 -8.48 0.80 -13.46
N SER A 215 -8.56 1.82 -14.33
CA SER A 215 -7.58 2.89 -14.34
C SER A 215 -7.60 3.68 -13.02
N GLY A 216 -6.45 4.17 -12.57
CA GLY A 216 -6.36 5.07 -11.41
C GLY A 216 -7.26 6.29 -11.55
N THR A 217 -7.45 6.79 -12.76
CA THR A 217 -8.32 7.94 -13.07
C THR A 217 -9.81 7.62 -13.10
N SER A 218 -10.21 6.35 -12.93
CA SER A 218 -11.62 5.97 -12.87
C SER A 218 -12.30 6.61 -11.66
N PRO A 219 -13.58 7.03 -11.81
CA PRO A 219 -14.32 7.63 -10.71
C PRO A 219 -14.58 6.58 -9.60
N GLN A 220 -14.61 7.05 -8.35
CA GLN A 220 -14.89 6.18 -7.21
C GLN A 220 -16.36 5.75 -7.14
N ARG A 221 -17.26 6.56 -7.71
CA ARG A 221 -18.70 6.34 -7.69
C ARG A 221 -19.26 6.32 -9.10
N GLN A 222 -20.19 5.41 -9.33
CA GLN A 222 -21.10 5.59 -10.45
C GLN A 222 -22.10 6.65 -10.05
N ILE A 223 -22.15 7.77 -10.76
CA ILE A 223 -23.26 8.70 -10.67
C ILE A 223 -24.40 7.99 -11.39
N LEU A 224 -25.20 7.23 -10.64
CA LEU A 224 -26.49 6.77 -11.13
C LEU A 224 -27.24 8.06 -11.50
N GLY A 225 -27.45 8.29 -12.80
CA GLY A 225 -28.30 9.39 -13.25
C GLY A 225 -29.60 9.32 -12.44
N ARG A 226 -30.06 10.45 -11.91
CA ARG A 226 -31.43 10.54 -11.42
C ARG A 226 -32.29 10.03 -12.57
N GLY A 227 -32.89 8.86 -12.35
CA GLY A 227 -33.84 8.32 -13.30
C GLY A 227 -34.87 9.39 -13.55
N SER A 228 -35.26 9.56 -14.80
CA SER A 228 -36.34 10.43 -15.25
C SER A 228 -37.69 9.88 -14.79
N ASP A 229 -37.87 9.58 -13.53
CA ASP A 229 -39.09 9.04 -12.93
C ASP A 229 -39.80 10.10 -12.06
N ASP A 230 -39.77 11.35 -12.52
CA ASP A 230 -40.73 12.39 -12.13
C ASP A 230 -41.49 12.85 -13.38
N LEU A 231 -42.44 12.02 -13.85
CA LEU A 231 -43.60 12.41 -14.66
C LEU A 231 -44.86 11.89 -14.01
#